data_3ce7dbdeab78da8136db5497af352323
#
_entry.id   3ce7dbdeab78da8136db5497af352323
#
_cell.length_a   1.000
_cell.length_b   1.000
_cell.length_c   1.000
_cell.angle_alpha   90.00
_cell.angle_beta   90.00
_cell.angle_gamma   90.00
#
_symmetry.space_group_name_H-M   'P 1'
#
loop_
_entity.id
_entity.type
_entity.pdbx_description
1 polymer ?
#
loop_
_entity_poly.entity_id
_entity_poly.type
_entity_poly.pdbx_seq_one_letter_code
_entity_poly.pdbx_strand_id
1 'polypeptide(L)'
;MKKVSKKQSIMNRAVARIKASKSDRCMICGRPYVDAAHLLPKSVWPEYYTEEWNIVPLCREHHTRYDNCKKFRQTCTELYEIVKAHDECAAFRHFGL
;
A
#
# COMPACT_ATOMS: atom_id res chain seq x y z
N MET A 1 -11.18 4.96 24.80
CA MET A 1 -10.42 4.17 23.82
C MET A 1 -11.35 3.38 22.94
N LYS A 2 -11.24 3.54 21.63
CA LYS A 2 -12.10 2.80 20.71
C LYS A 2 -11.61 1.35 20.61
N LYS A 3 -12.51 0.41 20.79
CA LYS A 3 -12.22 -0.99 20.51
C LYS A 3 -12.22 -1.20 18.99
N VAL A 4 -11.19 -1.87 18.50
CA VAL A 4 -11.15 -2.31 17.11
C VAL A 4 -12.23 -3.37 16.94
N SER A 5 -13.06 -3.28 15.90
CA SER A 5 -14.10 -4.27 15.62
C SER A 5 -13.46 -5.64 15.33
N LYS A 6 -14.20 -6.72 15.54
CA LYS A 6 -13.73 -8.06 15.23
C LYS A 6 -13.33 -8.19 13.77
N LYS A 7 -14.12 -7.60 12.85
CA LYS A 7 -13.82 -7.59 11.42
C LYS A 7 -12.51 -6.87 11.14
N GLN A 8 -12.30 -5.68 11.74
CA GLN A 8 -11.08 -4.91 11.54
C GLN A 8 -9.87 -5.66 12.12
N SER A 9 -10.03 -6.33 13.25
CA SER A 9 -8.97 -7.12 13.86
C SER A 9 -8.53 -8.28 12.96
N ILE A 10 -9.49 -8.96 12.31
CA ILE A 10 -9.20 -10.03 11.35
C ILE A 10 -8.44 -9.46 10.14
N MET A 11 -8.88 -8.33 9.61
CA MET A 11 -8.21 -7.66 8.47
C MET A 11 -6.79 -7.22 8.83
N ASN A 12 -6.60 -6.68 10.03
CA ASN A 12 -5.28 -6.25 10.48
C ASN A 12 -4.30 -7.43 10.58
N ARG A 13 -4.78 -8.59 11.03
CA ARG A 13 -3.97 -9.81 11.07
C ARG A 13 -3.61 -10.30 9.67
N ALA A 14 -4.55 -10.20 8.73
CA ALA A 14 -4.28 -10.55 7.34
C ALA A 14 -3.21 -9.65 6.74
N VAL A 15 -3.30 -8.33 6.97
CA VAL A 15 -2.29 -7.37 6.50
C VAL A 15 -0.92 -7.67 7.10
N ALA A 16 -0.87 -7.96 8.41
CA ALA A 16 0.40 -8.30 9.08
C ALA A 16 1.03 -9.57 8.50
N ARG A 17 0.21 -10.57 8.19
CA ARG A 17 0.68 -11.81 7.59
C ARG A 17 1.25 -11.58 6.20
N ILE A 18 0.58 -10.76 5.39
CA ILE A 18 1.03 -10.41 4.05
C ILE A 18 2.35 -9.65 4.15
N LYS A 19 2.45 -8.67 5.05
CA LYS A 19 3.69 -7.92 5.27
C LYS A 19 4.84 -8.85 5.62
N ALA A 20 4.61 -9.82 6.50
CA ALA A 20 5.64 -10.76 6.93
C ALA A 20 6.14 -11.64 5.78
N SER A 21 5.32 -11.86 4.74
CA SER A 21 5.70 -12.64 3.56
C SER A 21 6.45 -11.82 2.51
N LYS A 22 6.51 -10.50 2.66
CA LYS A 22 7.19 -9.59 1.73
C LYS A 22 8.61 -9.31 2.20
N SER A 23 9.38 -8.61 1.36
CA SER A 23 10.72 -8.15 1.72
C SER A 23 10.66 -7.22 2.93
N ASP A 24 11.68 -7.26 3.77
CA ASP A 24 11.87 -6.32 4.87
C ASP A 24 12.60 -5.05 4.43
N ARG A 25 12.72 -4.85 3.11
CA ARG A 25 13.38 -3.68 2.51
C ARG A 25 12.39 -2.87 1.73
N CYS A 26 12.57 -1.54 1.73
CA CYS A 26 11.75 -0.63 0.96
C CYS A 26 11.88 -0.92 -0.54
N MET A 27 10.75 -1.02 -1.24
CA MET A 27 10.75 -1.24 -2.69
C MET A 27 11.39 -0.10 -3.48
N ILE A 28 11.43 1.10 -2.90
CA ILE A 28 11.94 2.29 -3.60
C ILE A 28 13.44 2.48 -3.35
N CYS A 29 13.88 2.40 -2.09
CA CYS A 29 15.26 2.73 -1.72
C CYS A 29 16.06 1.58 -1.09
N GLY A 30 15.42 0.46 -0.78
CA GLY A 30 16.10 -0.69 -0.20
C GLY A 30 16.44 -0.57 1.28
N ARG A 31 16.01 0.48 1.97
CA ARG A 31 16.28 0.65 3.40
C ARG A 31 15.51 -0.37 4.23
N PRO A 32 16.06 -0.80 5.38
CA PRO A 32 15.33 -1.65 6.32
C PRO A 32 14.28 -0.84 7.10
N TYR A 33 13.50 -1.53 7.95
CA TYR A 33 12.45 -0.91 8.78
C TYR A 33 11.32 -0.33 7.94
N VAL A 34 10.57 -1.23 7.33
CA VAL A 34 9.49 -0.86 6.42
C VAL A 34 8.11 -0.97 7.07
N ASP A 35 7.20 -0.15 6.55
CA ASP A 35 5.77 -0.24 6.87
C ASP A 35 5.06 -1.10 5.82
N ALA A 36 3.89 -1.63 6.17
CA ALA A 36 2.97 -2.22 5.21
C ALA A 36 2.20 -1.08 4.55
N ALA A 37 2.65 -0.64 3.38
CA ALA A 37 2.04 0.47 2.66
C ALA A 37 0.97 -0.06 1.71
N HIS A 38 -0.22 0.56 1.74
CA HIS A 38 -1.29 0.24 0.80
C HIS A 38 -1.15 1.11 -0.44
N LEU A 39 -1.12 0.49 -1.62
CA LEU A 39 -1.01 1.23 -2.89
C LEU A 39 -2.29 2.02 -3.16
N LEU A 40 -3.45 1.42 -2.89
CA LEU A 40 -4.75 2.08 -2.96
C LEU A 40 -5.31 2.23 -1.54
N PRO A 41 -5.70 3.46 -1.12
CA PRO A 41 -6.14 3.69 0.25
C PRO A 41 -7.49 3.04 0.55
N LYS A 42 -7.62 2.53 1.78
CA LYS A 42 -8.84 1.89 2.27
C LYS A 42 -10.06 2.82 2.20
N SER A 43 -9.85 4.11 2.39
CA SER A 43 -10.94 5.09 2.39
C SER A 43 -11.68 5.16 1.05
N VAL A 44 -11.00 4.85 -0.05
CA VAL A 44 -11.58 4.91 -1.39
C VAL A 44 -11.80 3.52 -1.96
N TRP A 45 -10.87 2.60 -1.70
CA TRP A 45 -10.93 1.22 -2.20
C TRP A 45 -10.85 0.21 -1.05
N PRO A 46 -11.88 0.15 -0.17
CA PRO A 46 -11.86 -0.79 0.96
C PRO A 46 -11.82 -2.26 0.52
N GLU A 47 -12.30 -2.56 -0.69
CA GLU A 47 -12.29 -3.92 -1.24
C GLU A 47 -10.88 -4.48 -1.46
N TYR A 48 -9.86 -3.60 -1.53
CA TYR A 48 -8.47 -4.04 -1.77
C TYR A 48 -7.61 -4.02 -0.52
N TYR A 49 -8.19 -3.75 0.64
CA TYR A 49 -7.43 -3.57 1.88
C TYR A 49 -6.55 -4.77 2.24
N THR A 50 -7.04 -5.99 1.99
CA THR A 50 -6.34 -7.23 2.32
C THR A 50 -5.81 -7.97 1.10
N GLU A 51 -5.76 -7.31 -0.05
CA GLU A 51 -5.20 -7.90 -1.25
C GLU A 51 -3.67 -7.87 -1.22
N GLU A 52 -3.05 -9.00 -1.53
CA GLU A 52 -1.60 -9.13 -1.48
C GLU A 52 -0.89 -8.09 -2.35
N TRP A 53 -1.37 -7.90 -3.57
CA TRP A 53 -0.74 -6.96 -4.50
C TRP A 53 -0.83 -5.51 -4.02
N ASN A 54 -1.80 -5.19 -3.16
CA ASN A 54 -2.03 -3.83 -2.68
C ASN A 54 -1.15 -3.46 -1.48
N ILE A 55 -0.39 -4.39 -0.96
CA ILE A 55 0.44 -4.19 0.23
C ILE A 55 1.90 -4.37 -0.15
N VAL A 56 2.69 -3.30 -0.02
CA VAL A 56 4.12 -3.32 -0.37
C VAL A 56 4.94 -2.76 0.78
N PRO A 57 6.21 -3.20 0.91
CA PRO A 57 7.10 -2.66 1.93
C PRO A 57 7.67 -1.31 1.48
N LEU A 58 7.40 -0.26 2.24
CA LEU A 58 7.99 1.06 2.03
C LEU A 58 8.52 1.59 3.35
N CYS A 59 9.71 2.22 3.32
CA CYS A 59 10.23 2.88 4.50
C CYS A 59 9.32 4.06 4.88
N ARG A 60 9.41 4.53 6.12
CA ARG A 60 8.53 5.59 6.62
C ARG A 60 8.56 6.81 5.73
N GLU A 61 9.72 7.22 5.26
CA GLU A 61 9.87 8.39 4.40
C GLU A 61 9.11 8.22 3.09
N HIS A 62 9.35 7.13 2.38
CA HIS A 62 8.70 6.91 1.09
C HIS A 62 7.23 6.57 1.24
N HIS A 63 6.84 5.89 2.31
CA HIS A 63 5.43 5.64 2.62
C HIS A 63 4.67 6.95 2.78
N THR A 64 5.21 7.88 3.57
CA THR A 64 4.61 9.20 3.78
C THR A 64 4.53 10.00 2.49
N ARG A 65 5.60 10.00 1.70
CA ARG A 65 5.63 10.72 0.42
C ARG A 65 4.64 10.13 -0.58
N TYR A 66 4.56 8.81 -0.65
CA TYR A 66 3.61 8.14 -1.54
C TYR A 66 2.17 8.52 -1.20
N ASP A 67 1.82 8.52 0.10
CA ASP A 67 0.46 8.81 0.53
C ASP A 67 0.08 10.28 0.31
N ASN A 68 1.03 11.21 0.47
CA ASN A 68 0.73 12.64 0.55
C ASN A 68 1.19 13.45 -0.66
N CYS A 69 1.98 12.90 -1.56
CA CYS A 69 2.49 13.64 -2.70
C CYS A 69 2.19 12.93 -4.01
N LYS A 70 1.21 13.44 -4.74
CA LYS A 70 0.79 12.87 -6.02
C LYS A 70 1.91 12.88 -7.05
N LYS A 71 2.71 13.96 -7.09
CA LYS A 71 3.83 14.05 -8.02
C LYS A 71 4.87 12.96 -7.77
N PHE A 72 5.17 12.72 -6.49
CA PHE A 72 6.08 11.64 -6.13
C PHE A 72 5.51 10.29 -6.54
N ARG A 73 4.21 10.07 -6.27
CA ARG A 73 3.53 8.83 -6.64
C ARG A 73 3.61 8.56 -8.13
N GLN A 74 3.51 9.60 -8.95
CA GLN A 74 3.61 9.48 -10.41
C GLN A 74 4.99 9.01 -10.87
N THR A 75 6.04 9.21 -10.07
CA THR A 75 7.38 8.71 -10.39
C THR A 75 7.58 7.25 -9.99
N CYS A 76 6.67 6.69 -9.20
CA CYS A 76 6.74 5.30 -8.74
C CYS A 76 6.17 4.36 -9.80
N THR A 77 6.84 4.24 -10.93
CA THR A 77 6.38 3.49 -12.11
C THR A 77 6.09 2.03 -11.78
N GLU A 78 6.97 1.40 -11.00
CA GLU A 78 6.80 0.00 -10.62
C GLU A 78 5.52 -0.21 -9.81
N LEU A 79 5.24 0.69 -8.87
CA LEU A 79 4.02 0.62 -8.06
C LEU A 79 2.77 0.84 -8.91
N TYR A 80 2.85 1.79 -9.84
CA TYR A 80 1.77 2.03 -10.80
C TYR A 80 1.44 0.78 -11.62
N GLU A 81 2.46 0.09 -12.13
CA GLU A 81 2.27 -1.10 -12.93
C GLU A 81 1.61 -2.23 -12.14
N ILE A 82 1.94 -2.37 -10.85
CA ILE A 82 1.30 -3.35 -9.99
C ILE A 82 -0.21 -3.10 -9.91
N VAL A 83 -0.59 -1.85 -9.61
CA VAL A 83 -2.01 -1.49 -9.50
C VAL A 83 -2.72 -1.63 -10.83
N LYS A 84 -2.10 -1.17 -11.91
CA LYS A 84 -2.67 -1.23 -13.26
C LYS A 84 -2.98 -2.67 -13.67
N ALA A 85 -2.14 -3.62 -13.29
CA ALA A 85 -2.35 -5.03 -13.60
C ALA A 85 -3.61 -5.60 -12.95
N HIS A 86 -4.08 -5.00 -11.86
CA HIS A 86 -5.24 -5.47 -11.11
C HIS A 86 -6.48 -4.59 -11.28
N ASP A 87 -6.30 -3.28 -11.41
CA ASP A 87 -7.41 -2.33 -11.60
C ASP A 87 -6.89 -1.08 -12.29
N GLU A 88 -6.99 -1.06 -13.60
CA GLU A 88 -6.48 0.04 -14.43
C GLU A 88 -7.16 1.37 -14.12
N CYS A 89 -8.47 1.37 -13.91
CA CYS A 89 -9.21 2.59 -13.58
C CYS A 89 -8.76 3.18 -12.25
N ALA A 90 -8.56 2.34 -11.24
CA ALA A 90 -8.06 2.79 -9.95
C ALA A 90 -6.63 3.34 -10.07
N ALA A 91 -5.80 2.71 -10.90
CA ALA A 91 -4.44 3.18 -11.13
C ALA A 91 -4.44 4.59 -11.73
N PHE A 92 -5.25 4.83 -12.76
CA PHE A 92 -5.37 6.16 -13.34
C PHE A 92 -5.85 7.20 -12.32
N ARG A 93 -6.88 6.87 -11.55
CA ARG A 93 -7.43 7.79 -10.55
C ARG A 93 -6.43 8.14 -9.47
N HIS A 94 -5.80 7.14 -8.90
CA HIS A 94 -4.94 7.34 -7.74
C HIS A 94 -3.60 7.97 -8.11
N PHE A 95 -3.02 7.57 -9.22
CA PHE A 95 -1.75 8.13 -9.69
C PHE A 95 -1.93 9.40 -10.51
N GLY A 96 -3.10 9.63 -11.10
CA GLY A 96 -3.37 10.82 -11.87
C GLY A 96 -2.69 10.83 -13.23
N LEU A 97 -2.54 9.68 -13.83
CA LEU A 97 -1.88 9.53 -15.13
C LEU A 97 -2.90 9.34 -16.26
#